data_0c4b7d73be529309a0c7a832c9cdc10c
#
_entry.id   0c4b7d73be529309a0c7a832c9cdc10c
#
_cell.length_a   1.000
_cell.length_b   1.000
_cell.length_c   1.000
_cell.angle_alpha   90.00
_cell.angle_beta   90.00
_cell.angle_gamma   90.00
#
_symmetry.space_group_name_H-M   'P 1'
#
loop_
_entity.id
_entity.type
_entity.pdbx_description
1 polymer ?
#
loop_
_entity_poly.entity_id
_entity_poly.type
_entity_poly.pdbx_seq_one_letter_code
_entity_poly.pdbx_strand_id
1 'polypeptide(L)'
;MRVESLVLSVEMMKKLSILFLLAVVLNSCVISYKFNGASIDYTKTKSISIADFPNVAALVYAPLSANLSDGIRDLFQRQTRLELVRRGGDLELEGEITGYQLTPMAVSADSYAAETKLTITVRVRFTNNVNPEESFEKNYTAYQTFDASQMLNDVQDELCNTMIQEIADQIYNDTVAKW
;
A
#
# COMPACT_ATOMS: atom_id res chain seq x y z
N MET A 1 58.97 38.08 -28.47
CA MET A 1 59.08 36.59 -28.29
C MET A 1 58.78 36.02 -26.89
N ARG A 2 58.96 36.76 -25.79
CA ARG A 2 58.65 36.20 -24.42
C ARG A 2 57.18 36.33 -23.97
N VAL A 3 56.46 37.30 -24.52
CA VAL A 3 55.07 37.57 -24.11
C VAL A 3 54.09 36.62 -24.78
N GLU A 4 54.31 36.23 -26.04
CA GLU A 4 53.44 35.32 -26.78
C GLU A 4 53.48 33.90 -26.22
N SER A 5 54.62 33.42 -25.73
CA SER A 5 54.72 32.09 -25.10
C SER A 5 54.01 32.02 -23.75
N LEU A 6 53.93 33.15 -23.01
CA LEU A 6 53.19 33.23 -21.75
C LEU A 6 51.68 33.26 -21.98
N VAL A 7 51.22 33.94 -23.01
CA VAL A 7 49.76 33.95 -23.35
C VAL A 7 49.32 32.55 -23.82
N LEU A 8 50.13 31.86 -24.62
CA LEU A 8 49.81 30.52 -25.07
C LEU A 8 49.73 29.49 -23.92
N SER A 9 50.65 29.63 -22.93
CA SER A 9 50.65 28.77 -21.75
C SER A 9 49.44 28.97 -20.84
N VAL A 10 48.98 30.22 -20.69
CA VAL A 10 47.78 30.56 -19.90
C VAL A 10 46.52 30.06 -20.60
N GLU A 11 46.41 30.16 -21.92
CA GLU A 11 45.30 29.63 -22.70
C GLU A 11 45.25 28.09 -22.64
N MET A 12 46.40 27.43 -22.73
CA MET A 12 46.46 25.97 -22.56
C MET A 12 46.06 25.54 -21.15
N MET A 13 46.52 26.24 -20.11
CA MET A 13 46.12 25.92 -18.73
C MET A 13 44.61 26.11 -18.49
N LYS A 14 44.01 27.16 -19.05
CA LYS A 14 42.56 27.35 -18.98
C LYS A 14 41.77 26.19 -19.66
N LYS A 15 42.20 25.78 -20.85
CA LYS A 15 41.59 24.67 -21.58
C LYS A 15 41.75 23.35 -20.84
N LEU A 16 42.96 23.13 -20.24
CA LEU A 16 43.21 21.93 -19.42
C LEU A 16 42.37 21.91 -18.14
N SER A 17 42.18 23.06 -17.48
CA SER A 17 41.34 23.22 -16.30
C SER A 17 39.86 22.96 -16.61
N ILE A 18 39.38 23.47 -17.76
CA ILE A 18 38.00 23.24 -18.21
C ILE A 18 37.79 21.74 -18.54
N LEU A 19 38.74 21.09 -19.19
CA LEU A 19 38.71 19.68 -19.51
C LEU A 19 38.71 18.82 -18.25
N PHE A 20 39.52 19.18 -17.24
CA PHE A 20 39.56 18.49 -15.95
C PHE A 20 38.25 18.68 -15.18
N LEU A 21 37.67 19.89 -15.18
CA LEU A 21 36.36 20.15 -14.57
C LEU A 21 35.26 19.34 -15.24
N LEU A 22 35.27 19.25 -16.57
CA LEU A 22 34.32 18.44 -17.34
C LEU A 22 34.47 16.95 -17.04
N ALA A 23 35.69 16.44 -16.88
CA ALA A 23 35.96 15.04 -16.52
C ALA A 23 35.46 14.71 -15.10
N VAL A 24 35.53 15.64 -14.14
CA VAL A 24 35.01 15.48 -12.77
C VAL A 24 33.49 15.43 -12.78
N VAL A 25 32.83 16.26 -13.60
CA VAL A 25 31.35 16.27 -13.72
C VAL A 25 30.82 14.97 -14.36
N LEU A 26 31.55 14.39 -15.30
CA LEU A 26 31.15 13.13 -15.95
C LEU A 26 31.29 11.89 -15.04
N ASN A 27 32.09 11.97 -13.98
CA ASN A 27 32.16 10.90 -12.96
C ASN A 27 31.17 11.08 -11.82
N SER A 28 30.35 12.15 -11.85
CA SER A 28 29.33 12.42 -10.84
C SER A 28 28.11 11.55 -11.07
N CYS A 29 27.97 10.58 -10.19
CA CYS A 29 26.74 9.90 -9.83
C CYS A 29 26.19 8.83 -10.78
N VAL A 30 26.73 7.65 -10.64
CA VAL A 30 25.81 6.50 -10.54
C VAL A 30 25.20 6.56 -9.13
N ILE A 31 24.22 7.44 -8.91
CA ILE A 31 23.30 7.28 -7.80
C ILE A 31 22.44 6.08 -8.15
N SER A 32 22.89 4.90 -7.73
CA SER A 32 22.05 3.73 -7.65
C SER A 32 21.01 4.05 -6.56
N TYR A 33 19.86 4.57 -6.95
CA TYR A 33 18.67 4.48 -6.14
C TYR A 33 18.33 2.99 -6.06
N LYS A 34 18.89 2.32 -5.07
CA LYS A 34 18.24 1.13 -4.55
C LYS A 34 16.94 1.65 -3.93
N PHE A 35 15.87 1.61 -4.71
CA PHE A 35 14.53 1.54 -4.15
C PHE A 35 14.54 0.27 -3.30
N ASN A 36 14.82 0.41 -2.00
CA ASN A 36 14.50 -0.58 -1.00
C ASN A 36 12.98 -0.49 -0.68
N GLY A 37 12.16 -0.30 -1.69
CA GLY A 37 10.81 -0.75 -1.67
C GLY A 37 10.92 -2.27 -1.72
N ALA A 38 10.55 -2.94 -0.66
CA ALA A 38 10.57 -4.39 -0.60
C ALA A 38 9.48 -4.92 -1.55
N SER A 39 9.75 -4.82 -2.84
CA SER A 39 9.07 -5.57 -3.87
C SER A 39 9.38 -7.03 -3.59
N ILE A 40 8.34 -7.87 -3.59
CA ILE A 40 8.48 -9.32 -3.44
C ILE A 40 9.62 -9.81 -4.34
N ASP A 41 10.53 -10.58 -3.75
CA ASP A 41 11.50 -11.34 -4.53
C ASP A 41 10.79 -12.52 -5.21
N TYR A 42 10.27 -12.32 -6.41
CA TYR A 42 9.57 -13.35 -7.19
C TYR A 42 10.45 -14.55 -7.57
N THR A 43 11.75 -14.52 -7.29
CA THR A 43 12.62 -15.69 -7.46
C THR A 43 12.44 -16.69 -6.31
N LYS A 44 12.07 -16.20 -5.13
CA LYS A 44 11.90 -16.99 -3.89
C LYS A 44 10.43 -17.15 -3.51
N THR A 45 9.61 -16.13 -3.71
CA THR A 45 8.21 -16.07 -3.31
C THR A 45 7.35 -16.13 -4.56
N LYS A 46 6.63 -17.23 -4.77
CA LYS A 46 5.88 -17.51 -5.99
C LYS A 46 4.39 -17.66 -5.78
N SER A 47 3.98 -17.95 -4.56
CA SER A 47 2.59 -18.29 -4.23
C SER A 47 2.08 -17.56 -3.01
N ILE A 48 0.76 -17.34 -2.99
CA ILE A 48 0.06 -16.79 -1.83
C ILE A 48 -1.24 -17.58 -1.60
N SER A 49 -1.52 -17.90 -0.34
CA SER A 49 -2.83 -18.38 0.07
C SER A 49 -3.58 -17.29 0.82
N ILE A 50 -4.83 -17.05 0.42
CA ILE A 50 -5.72 -16.05 1.04
C ILE A 50 -6.95 -16.79 1.52
N ALA A 51 -7.09 -16.89 2.86
CA ALA A 51 -8.24 -17.51 3.50
C ALA A 51 -9.52 -16.65 3.35
N ASP A 52 -10.66 -17.22 3.68
CA ASP A 52 -11.88 -16.44 3.85
C ASP A 52 -11.81 -15.63 5.14
N PHE A 53 -12.37 -14.42 5.12
CA PHE A 53 -12.44 -13.51 6.26
C PHE A 53 -13.82 -13.57 6.90
N PRO A 54 -14.05 -14.46 7.89
CA PRO A 54 -15.35 -14.56 8.54
C PRO A 54 -15.71 -13.26 9.28
N ASN A 55 -17.01 -12.96 9.31
CA ASN A 55 -17.52 -11.84 10.07
C ASN A 55 -17.90 -12.31 11.48
N VAL A 56 -17.12 -11.86 12.48
CA VAL A 56 -17.34 -12.12 13.91
C VAL A 56 -17.79 -10.86 14.66
N ALA A 57 -18.09 -9.79 13.95
CA ALA A 57 -18.59 -8.54 14.53
C ALA A 57 -20.00 -8.74 15.13
N ALA A 58 -20.37 -7.90 16.11
CA ALA A 58 -21.66 -7.95 16.76
C ALA A 58 -22.83 -7.64 15.80
N LEU A 59 -22.62 -6.75 14.83
CA LEU A 59 -23.56 -6.49 13.75
C LEU A 59 -23.08 -7.19 12.49
N VAL A 60 -23.99 -7.82 11.78
CA VAL A 60 -23.67 -8.64 10.61
C VAL A 60 -24.35 -8.06 9.37
N TYR A 61 -23.52 -7.72 8.39
CA TYR A 61 -23.95 -7.53 7.01
C TYR A 61 -23.47 -8.74 6.20
N ALA A 62 -24.41 -9.57 5.76
CA ALA A 62 -24.10 -10.91 5.22
C ALA A 62 -23.14 -10.91 4.02
N PRO A 63 -23.21 -9.99 3.04
CA PRO A 63 -22.27 -9.96 1.91
C PRO A 63 -20.84 -9.56 2.27
N LEU A 64 -20.62 -8.90 3.43
CA LEU A 64 -19.35 -8.27 3.77
C LEU A 64 -18.17 -9.24 3.75
N SER A 65 -18.34 -10.44 4.33
CA SER A 65 -17.30 -11.47 4.41
C SER A 65 -16.85 -11.93 3.01
N ALA A 66 -17.81 -12.26 2.15
CA ALA A 66 -17.53 -12.71 0.78
C ALA A 66 -16.89 -11.58 -0.03
N ASN A 67 -17.49 -10.38 -0.01
CA ASN A 67 -17.01 -9.24 -0.78
C ASN A 67 -15.58 -8.81 -0.37
N LEU A 68 -15.26 -8.82 0.94
CA LEU A 68 -13.91 -8.52 1.43
C LEU A 68 -12.91 -9.58 0.97
N SER A 69 -13.25 -10.87 1.14
CA SER A 69 -12.37 -11.97 0.76
C SER A 69 -12.07 -11.96 -0.74
N ASP A 70 -13.11 -11.77 -1.55
CA ASP A 70 -12.98 -11.71 -3.01
C ASP A 70 -12.25 -10.45 -3.46
N GLY A 71 -12.54 -9.29 -2.85
CA GLY A 71 -11.85 -8.03 -3.14
C GLY A 71 -10.34 -8.10 -2.89
N ILE A 72 -9.92 -8.73 -1.78
CA ILE A 72 -8.49 -8.94 -1.49
C ILE A 72 -7.87 -9.90 -2.53
N ARG A 73 -8.51 -11.04 -2.83
CA ARG A 73 -8.01 -12.00 -3.83
C ARG A 73 -7.85 -11.36 -5.20
N ASP A 74 -8.86 -10.63 -5.64
CA ASP A 74 -8.85 -9.91 -6.92
C ASP A 74 -7.73 -8.87 -6.99
N LEU A 75 -7.49 -8.13 -5.91
CA LEU A 75 -6.41 -7.13 -5.85
C LEU A 75 -5.05 -7.80 -6.01
N PHE A 76 -4.77 -8.85 -5.22
CA PHE A 76 -3.50 -9.58 -5.30
C PHE A 76 -3.29 -10.25 -6.66
N GLN A 77 -4.34 -10.82 -7.25
CA GLN A 77 -4.27 -11.45 -8.58
C GLN A 77 -3.97 -10.43 -9.69
N ARG A 78 -4.53 -9.21 -9.59
CA ARG A 78 -4.28 -8.15 -10.59
C ARG A 78 -2.94 -7.44 -10.41
N GLN A 79 -2.48 -7.27 -9.17
CA GLN A 79 -1.34 -6.42 -8.84
C GLN A 79 -0.04 -7.20 -8.64
N THR A 80 -0.08 -8.52 -8.53
CA THR A 80 1.10 -9.35 -8.31
C THR A 80 1.25 -10.43 -9.38
N ARG A 81 2.42 -11.07 -9.41
CA ARG A 81 2.68 -12.29 -10.21
C ARG A 81 2.60 -13.56 -9.36
N LEU A 82 2.06 -13.45 -8.13
CA LEU A 82 1.93 -14.58 -7.24
C LEU A 82 0.82 -15.51 -7.73
N GLU A 83 1.10 -16.82 -7.67
CA GLU A 83 0.09 -17.83 -7.91
C GLU A 83 -0.82 -17.94 -6.68
N LEU A 84 -2.14 -17.78 -6.88
CA LEU A 84 -3.11 -17.94 -5.82
C LEU A 84 -3.34 -19.43 -5.57
N VAL A 85 -2.95 -19.91 -4.38
CA VAL A 85 -3.12 -21.30 -3.96
C VAL A 85 -4.11 -21.38 -2.80
N ARG A 86 -4.75 -22.55 -2.63
CA ARG A 86 -5.79 -22.71 -1.59
C ARG A 86 -5.20 -22.75 -0.17
N ARG A 87 -4.01 -23.31 0.01
CA ARG A 87 -3.31 -23.46 1.30
C ARG A 87 -1.81 -23.64 1.06
N GLY A 88 -1.00 -23.30 2.07
CA GLY A 88 0.43 -23.58 2.04
C GLY A 88 1.19 -22.76 0.99
N GLY A 89 0.80 -21.50 0.78
CA GLY A 89 1.56 -20.58 -0.06
C GLY A 89 2.87 -20.15 0.60
N ASP A 90 3.79 -19.62 -0.20
CA ASP A 90 4.99 -18.95 0.32
C ASP A 90 4.60 -17.76 1.21
N LEU A 91 3.49 -17.11 0.87
CA LEU A 91 2.80 -16.13 1.69
C LEU A 91 1.42 -16.67 2.08
N GLU A 92 1.00 -16.37 3.31
CA GLU A 92 -0.32 -16.72 3.80
C GLU A 92 -1.00 -15.50 4.41
N LEU A 93 -2.23 -15.25 4.00
CA LEU A 93 -3.06 -14.15 4.49
C LEU A 93 -4.34 -14.72 5.08
N GLU A 94 -4.53 -14.51 6.37
CA GLU A 94 -5.70 -14.93 7.13
C GLU A 94 -6.24 -13.73 7.91
N GLY A 95 -7.52 -13.77 8.25
CA GLY A 95 -8.08 -12.71 9.08
C GLY A 95 -9.56 -12.89 9.34
N GLU A 96 -10.13 -11.92 10.04
CA GLU A 96 -11.54 -11.88 10.39
C GLU A 96 -12.03 -10.45 10.51
N ILE A 97 -13.30 -10.21 10.23
CA ILE A 97 -13.96 -8.93 10.44
C ILE A 97 -14.37 -8.86 11.90
N THR A 98 -13.69 -8.03 12.69
CA THR A 98 -13.93 -7.90 14.14
C THR A 98 -14.87 -6.74 14.49
N GLY A 99 -15.05 -5.79 13.57
CA GLY A 99 -15.89 -4.62 13.78
C GLY A 99 -16.73 -4.27 12.56
N TYR A 100 -18.01 -4.05 12.79
CA TYR A 100 -18.96 -3.43 11.87
C TYR A 100 -19.87 -2.57 12.73
N GLN A 101 -19.64 -1.24 12.74
CA GLN A 101 -20.23 -0.35 13.75
C GLN A 101 -20.77 0.93 13.13
N LEU A 102 -21.92 1.36 13.67
CA LEU A 102 -22.53 2.65 13.38
C LEU A 102 -22.31 3.60 14.57
N THR A 103 -21.80 4.78 14.31
CA THR A 103 -21.58 5.80 15.32
C THR A 103 -22.20 7.10 14.86
N PRO A 104 -23.23 7.62 15.55
CA PRO A 104 -23.76 8.96 15.28
C PRO A 104 -22.65 10.00 15.48
N MET A 105 -22.53 10.92 14.53
CA MET A 105 -21.59 12.03 14.61
C MET A 105 -22.30 13.25 15.21
N ALA A 106 -21.61 13.99 16.10
CA ALA A 106 -22.15 15.23 16.63
C ALA A 106 -22.24 16.28 15.51
N VAL A 107 -23.35 17.01 15.47
CA VAL A 107 -23.50 18.15 14.55
C VAL A 107 -22.48 19.21 14.95
N SER A 108 -21.55 19.52 14.08
CA SER A 108 -20.64 20.66 14.22
C SER A 108 -21.42 21.95 14.02
N ALA A 109 -21.02 23.05 14.68
CA ALA A 109 -21.71 24.36 14.59
C ALA A 109 -21.82 24.87 13.14
N ASP A 110 -21.00 24.36 12.22
CA ASP A 110 -20.99 24.75 10.81
C ASP A 110 -21.67 23.70 9.89
N SER A 111 -22.19 22.59 10.45
CA SER A 111 -22.79 21.49 9.66
C SER A 111 -24.33 21.53 9.85
N TYR A 112 -25.05 21.65 8.75
CA TYR A 112 -26.52 21.69 8.74
C TYR A 112 -27.17 20.29 8.77
N ALA A 113 -26.41 19.20 8.62
CA ALA A 113 -26.91 17.83 8.63
C ALA A 113 -26.19 16.98 9.66
N ALA A 114 -26.95 16.13 10.36
CA ALA A 114 -26.38 15.08 11.20
C ALA A 114 -25.85 13.95 10.33
N GLU A 115 -24.69 13.44 10.66
CA GLU A 115 -24.06 12.31 9.95
C GLU A 115 -23.97 11.09 10.83
N THR A 116 -23.97 9.92 10.19
CA THR A 116 -23.66 8.65 10.83
C THR A 116 -22.40 8.07 10.19
N LYS A 117 -21.46 7.65 11.04
CA LYS A 117 -20.22 6.99 10.60
C LYS A 117 -20.40 5.47 10.67
N LEU A 118 -20.21 4.80 9.54
CA LEU A 118 -20.07 3.37 9.44
C LEU A 118 -18.57 3.03 9.47
N THR A 119 -18.16 2.10 10.33
CA THR A 119 -16.77 1.67 10.48
C THR A 119 -16.66 0.16 10.32
N ILE A 120 -15.70 -0.29 9.52
CA ILE A 120 -15.29 -1.69 9.39
C ILE A 120 -13.90 -1.85 9.99
N THR A 121 -13.70 -2.88 10.82
CA THR A 121 -12.40 -3.26 11.36
C THR A 121 -12.12 -4.72 11.02
N VAL A 122 -10.95 -4.97 10.46
CA VAL A 122 -10.49 -6.31 10.06
C VAL A 122 -9.18 -6.59 10.76
N ARG A 123 -9.11 -7.70 11.49
CA ARG A 123 -7.87 -8.23 12.03
C ARG A 123 -7.25 -9.15 11.00
N VAL A 124 -6.01 -8.91 10.64
CA VAL A 124 -5.27 -9.64 9.62
C VAL A 124 -4.00 -10.21 10.21
N ARG A 125 -3.75 -11.49 9.91
CA ARG A 125 -2.48 -12.16 10.13
C ARG A 125 -1.84 -12.45 8.78
N PHE A 126 -0.63 -11.91 8.60
CA PHE A 126 0.21 -12.18 7.45
C PHE A 126 1.39 -13.05 7.89
N THR A 127 1.59 -14.17 7.20
CA THR A 127 2.71 -15.07 7.43
C THR A 127 3.55 -15.16 6.17
N ASN A 128 4.82 -14.83 6.28
CA ASN A 128 5.79 -15.00 5.22
C ASN A 128 6.65 -16.25 5.54
N ASN A 129 6.39 -17.35 4.82
CA ASN A 129 7.08 -18.62 5.01
C ASN A 129 8.52 -18.61 4.44
N VAL A 130 8.83 -17.63 3.56
CA VAL A 130 10.17 -17.45 2.98
C VAL A 130 11.05 -16.58 3.89
N ASN A 131 10.48 -15.54 4.50
CA ASN A 131 11.14 -14.66 5.46
C ASN A 131 10.22 -14.43 6.69
N PRO A 132 10.29 -15.30 7.70
CA PRO A 132 9.39 -15.23 8.86
C PRO A 132 9.44 -13.91 9.66
N GLU A 133 10.55 -13.15 9.57
CA GLU A 133 10.70 -11.85 10.24
C GLU A 133 9.74 -10.78 9.69
N GLU A 134 9.21 -10.98 8.49
CA GLU A 134 8.23 -10.09 7.88
C GLU A 134 6.78 -10.41 8.24
N SER A 135 6.57 -11.48 8.98
CA SER A 135 5.24 -11.88 9.44
C SER A 135 4.73 -10.91 10.51
N PHE A 136 3.43 -10.61 10.46
CA PHE A 136 2.80 -9.70 11.43
C PHE A 136 1.31 -10.02 11.62
N GLU A 137 0.76 -9.45 12.69
CA GLU A 137 -0.68 -9.37 12.92
C GLU A 137 -1.06 -7.90 13.17
N LYS A 138 -2.08 -7.41 12.46
CA LYS A 138 -2.47 -5.99 12.50
C LYS A 138 -3.98 -5.81 12.26
N ASN A 139 -4.56 -4.78 12.87
CA ASN A 139 -5.91 -4.35 12.59
C ASN A 139 -5.91 -3.26 11.51
N TYR A 140 -6.79 -3.42 10.52
CA TYR A 140 -7.08 -2.45 9.49
C TYR A 140 -8.47 -1.91 9.69
N THR A 141 -8.63 -0.61 9.53
CA THR A 141 -9.92 0.06 9.76
C THR A 141 -10.18 1.06 8.66
N ALA A 142 -11.37 1.00 8.09
CA ALA A 142 -11.90 2.02 7.20
C ALA A 142 -13.26 2.51 7.70
N TYR A 143 -13.62 3.72 7.33
CA TYR A 143 -14.93 4.29 7.66
C TYR A 143 -15.45 5.16 6.52
N GLN A 144 -16.76 5.23 6.44
CA GLN A 144 -17.49 6.17 5.58
C GLN A 144 -18.58 6.85 6.39
N THR A 145 -18.92 8.09 6.02
CA THR A 145 -20.04 8.81 6.61
C THR A 145 -21.19 8.91 5.62
N PHE A 146 -22.40 8.93 6.14
CA PHE A 146 -23.61 9.15 5.36
C PHE A 146 -24.60 10.00 6.15
N ASP A 147 -25.52 10.66 5.46
CA ASP A 147 -26.55 11.51 6.06
C ASP A 147 -27.44 10.69 7.01
N ALA A 148 -27.60 11.13 8.25
CA ALA A 148 -28.39 10.43 9.26
C ALA A 148 -29.90 10.32 8.90
N SER A 149 -30.37 11.07 7.91
CA SER A 149 -31.74 10.95 7.39
C SER A 149 -31.90 9.77 6.40
N GLN A 150 -30.81 9.23 5.89
CA GLN A 150 -30.83 8.07 4.98
C GLN A 150 -30.89 6.76 5.77
N MET A 151 -31.58 5.78 5.20
CA MET A 151 -31.55 4.42 5.75
C MET A 151 -30.24 3.72 5.37
N LEU A 152 -29.60 3.06 6.35
CA LEU A 152 -28.36 2.33 6.10
C LEU A 152 -28.49 1.37 4.92
N ASN A 153 -29.60 0.63 4.83
CA ASN A 153 -29.81 -0.37 3.78
C ASN A 153 -29.74 0.19 2.36
N ASP A 154 -30.01 1.49 2.17
CA ASP A 154 -30.01 2.12 0.85
C ASP A 154 -28.60 2.50 0.38
N VAL A 155 -27.68 2.72 1.32
CA VAL A 155 -26.30 3.18 1.04
C VAL A 155 -25.23 2.16 1.43
N GLN A 156 -25.60 1.12 2.16
CA GLN A 156 -24.71 0.15 2.78
C GLN A 156 -23.76 -0.54 1.78
N ASP A 157 -24.30 -0.94 0.63
CA ASP A 157 -23.52 -1.66 -0.39
C ASP A 157 -22.39 -0.79 -0.96
N GLU A 158 -22.69 0.45 -1.28
CA GLU A 158 -21.72 1.41 -1.82
C GLU A 158 -20.65 1.75 -0.78
N LEU A 159 -21.07 2.07 0.45
CA LEU A 159 -20.16 2.38 1.56
C LEU A 159 -19.23 1.20 1.85
N CYS A 160 -19.78 -0.02 1.94
CA CYS A 160 -18.99 -1.21 2.21
C CYS A 160 -17.99 -1.49 1.07
N ASN A 161 -18.40 -1.35 -0.19
CA ASN A 161 -17.49 -1.56 -1.32
C ASN A 161 -16.31 -0.58 -1.30
N THR A 162 -16.56 0.69 -0.98
CA THR A 162 -15.49 1.69 -0.84
C THR A 162 -14.53 1.32 0.29
N MET A 163 -15.05 0.95 1.46
CA MET A 163 -14.24 0.56 2.62
C MET A 163 -13.47 -0.75 2.39
N ILE A 164 -14.05 -1.71 1.66
CA ILE A 164 -13.37 -2.96 1.28
C ILE A 164 -12.15 -2.65 0.41
N GLN A 165 -12.29 -1.78 -0.59
CA GLN A 165 -11.17 -1.38 -1.44
C GLN A 165 -10.06 -0.72 -0.62
N GLU A 166 -10.42 0.21 0.27
CA GLU A 166 -9.46 0.89 1.14
C GLU A 166 -8.71 -0.10 2.06
N ILE A 167 -9.42 -1.04 2.68
CA ILE A 167 -8.80 -2.07 3.54
C ILE A 167 -7.91 -3.01 2.72
N ALA A 168 -8.36 -3.44 1.54
CA ALA A 168 -7.58 -4.30 0.66
C ALA A 168 -6.28 -3.62 0.21
N ASP A 169 -6.34 -2.33 -0.14
CA ASP A 169 -5.17 -1.54 -0.52
C ASP A 169 -4.19 -1.37 0.65
N GLN A 170 -4.68 -1.13 1.87
CA GLN A 170 -3.84 -1.05 3.06
C GLN A 170 -3.12 -2.38 3.33
N ILE A 171 -3.84 -3.52 3.25
CA ILE A 171 -3.28 -4.86 3.41
C ILE A 171 -2.22 -5.13 2.33
N TYR A 172 -2.53 -4.83 1.09
CA TYR A 172 -1.62 -5.00 -0.05
C TYR A 172 -0.33 -4.21 0.16
N ASN A 173 -0.44 -2.94 0.55
CA ASN A 173 0.72 -2.08 0.78
C ASN A 173 1.61 -2.57 1.92
N ASP A 174 1.03 -3.07 3.01
CA ASP A 174 1.79 -3.56 4.16
C ASP A 174 2.42 -4.95 3.92
N THR A 175 1.88 -5.74 3.00
CA THR A 175 2.36 -7.10 2.73
C THR A 175 3.34 -7.18 1.58
N VAL A 176 2.97 -6.67 0.40
CA VAL A 176 3.69 -6.93 -0.85
C VAL A 176 4.25 -5.69 -1.55
N ALA A 177 3.75 -4.51 -1.21
CA ALA A 177 4.16 -3.24 -1.83
C ALA A 177 4.90 -2.32 -0.84
N LYS A 178 5.59 -2.86 0.16
CA LYS A 178 6.34 -2.05 1.15
C LYS A 178 7.24 -1.02 0.45
N TRP A 179 6.86 0.25 0.59
CA TRP A 179 7.58 1.42 0.07
C TRP A 179 8.59 1.94 1.10
#